data_47e8b1f5d37846f2658bc0c1f33ee21b
#
_entry.id   47e8b1f5d37846f2658bc0c1f33ee21b
#
_cell.length_a   1.000
_cell.length_b   1.000
_cell.length_c   1.000
_cell.angle_alpha   90.00
_cell.angle_beta   90.00
_cell.angle_gamma   90.00
#
_symmetry.space_group_name_H-M   'P 1'
#
loop_
_entity.id
_entity.type
_entity.pdbx_description
1 polymer ?
#
loop_
_entity_poly.entity_id
_entity_poly.type
_entity_poly.pdbx_seq_one_letter_code
_entity_poly.pdbx_strand_id
1 'polypeptide(L)'
;MFLKKSFIIIKLKGGLGNQIFQFATAFSHALENDCELIIDISHLNYDSLREYELDKLNLKFKILKNSMQRKFFIFLISLLNFRKPLFFTEKEDFNFYQLPYTDKSILILDGYFQNVKYFERNKQKLINIFNIDYPKDLNLIKIKNSNSVALHIRRGDYISNQITNNIHGSCSIEYYNSAIKKFNDKSYTFFIFSDDIRWAKDNIKITNEHYFVSDTFLSDFQEFILMKNCKHFIISNSTFSWWAAWLSNTPEKTVVCPKNWFKDPTLNKLSKKIIIKNWIKI
;
A
#
# COMPACT_ATOMS: atom_id res chain seq x y z
N MET A 1 -20.21 -13.33 -25.71
CA MET A 1 -20.39 -12.88 -24.33
C MET A 1 -19.53 -11.64 -23.99
N PHE A 2 -18.44 -11.36 -24.73
CA PHE A 2 -17.59 -10.17 -24.52
C PHE A 2 -18.18 -8.83 -24.99
N LEU A 3 -19.19 -8.85 -25.85
CA LEU A 3 -19.76 -7.67 -26.55
C LEU A 3 -20.56 -6.67 -25.68
N LYS A 4 -20.67 -6.90 -24.36
CA LYS A 4 -21.47 -6.03 -23.47
C LYS A 4 -20.73 -5.59 -22.19
N LYS A 5 -19.45 -5.93 -22.03
CA LYS A 5 -18.72 -5.64 -20.80
C LYS A 5 -17.81 -4.43 -20.93
N SER A 6 -17.73 -3.66 -19.87
CA SER A 6 -16.73 -2.60 -19.69
C SER A 6 -15.50 -3.16 -18.99
N PHE A 7 -14.35 -2.58 -19.26
CA PHE A 7 -13.08 -3.03 -18.71
C PHE A 7 -12.32 -1.87 -18.08
N ILE A 8 -11.67 -2.15 -16.95
CA ILE A 8 -10.71 -1.23 -16.35
C ILE A 8 -9.33 -1.91 -16.38
N ILE A 9 -8.35 -1.23 -16.97
CA ILE A 9 -6.96 -1.64 -16.95
C ILE A 9 -6.21 -0.73 -16.00
N ILE A 10 -5.64 -1.29 -14.95
CA ILE A 10 -4.72 -0.55 -14.06
C ILE A 10 -3.27 -0.92 -14.35
N LYS A 11 -2.44 0.08 -14.62
CA LYS A 11 -1.00 -0.10 -14.76
C LYS A 11 -0.35 -0.09 -13.39
N LEU A 12 0.28 -1.20 -13.00
CA LEU A 12 0.99 -1.31 -11.74
C LEU A 12 2.44 -0.84 -11.86
N LYS A 13 2.90 -0.08 -10.84
CA LYS A 13 4.28 0.40 -10.70
C LYS A 13 4.64 0.60 -9.22
N GLY A 14 5.94 0.53 -8.92
CA GLY A 14 6.47 0.70 -7.57
C GLY A 14 6.29 -0.52 -6.67
N GLY A 15 6.63 -0.40 -5.39
CA GLY A 15 6.55 -1.48 -4.39
C GLY A 15 5.12 -1.81 -3.96
N LEU A 16 4.99 -2.84 -3.12
CA LEU A 16 3.72 -3.43 -2.67
C LEU A 16 2.69 -2.37 -2.24
N GLY A 17 3.04 -1.42 -1.38
CA GLY A 17 2.09 -0.39 -0.92
C GLY A 17 1.53 0.48 -2.06
N ASN A 18 2.34 0.80 -3.07
CA ASN A 18 1.88 1.53 -4.25
C ASN A 18 0.98 0.64 -5.13
N GLN A 19 1.35 -0.62 -5.32
CA GLN A 19 0.52 -1.57 -6.06
C GLN A 19 -0.85 -1.76 -5.40
N ILE A 20 -0.92 -1.75 -4.07
CA ILE A 20 -2.20 -1.83 -3.34
C ILE A 20 -3.06 -0.57 -3.58
N PHE A 21 -2.49 0.64 -3.60
CA PHE A 21 -3.24 1.87 -3.91
C PHE A 21 -3.85 1.82 -5.31
N GLN A 22 -3.07 1.44 -6.30
CA GLN A 22 -3.48 1.29 -7.68
C GLN A 22 -4.58 0.24 -7.83
N PHE A 23 -4.35 -0.94 -7.24
CA PHE A 23 -5.33 -2.03 -7.23
C PHE A 23 -6.63 -1.62 -6.54
N ALA A 24 -6.56 -1.07 -5.33
CA ALA A 24 -7.74 -0.70 -4.55
C ALA A 24 -8.62 0.33 -5.28
N THR A 25 -7.99 1.30 -5.95
CA THR A 25 -8.69 2.29 -6.76
C THR A 25 -9.41 1.66 -7.94
N ALA A 26 -8.69 0.87 -8.73
CA ALA A 26 -9.26 0.23 -9.91
C ALA A 26 -10.32 -0.82 -9.54
N PHE A 27 -10.09 -1.60 -8.48
CA PHE A 27 -11.04 -2.56 -7.94
C PHE A 27 -12.33 -1.90 -7.47
N SER A 28 -12.21 -0.80 -6.71
CA SER A 28 -13.38 -0.07 -6.23
C SER A 28 -14.19 0.53 -7.38
N HIS A 29 -13.51 1.15 -8.35
CA HIS A 29 -14.18 1.71 -9.51
C HIS A 29 -14.82 0.63 -10.39
N ALA A 30 -14.19 -0.53 -10.55
CA ALA A 30 -14.73 -1.67 -11.29
C ALA A 30 -16.02 -2.22 -10.63
N LEU A 31 -16.02 -2.35 -9.30
CA LEU A 31 -17.20 -2.78 -8.55
C LEU A 31 -18.37 -1.81 -8.66
N GLU A 32 -18.10 -0.50 -8.59
CA GLU A 32 -19.13 0.54 -8.63
C GLU A 32 -19.77 0.70 -10.02
N ASN A 33 -19.07 0.26 -11.07
CA ASN A 33 -19.50 0.44 -12.46
C ASN A 33 -19.74 -0.89 -13.20
N ASP A 34 -19.78 -2.02 -12.51
CA ASP A 34 -19.94 -3.37 -13.10
C ASP A 34 -18.94 -3.64 -14.24
N CYS A 35 -17.67 -3.31 -14.01
CA CYS A 35 -16.58 -3.51 -14.96
C CYS A 35 -15.72 -4.70 -14.60
N GLU A 36 -15.09 -5.34 -15.59
CA GLU A 36 -14.04 -6.31 -15.37
C GLU A 36 -12.69 -5.61 -15.13
N LEU A 37 -12.03 -5.94 -14.02
CA LEU A 37 -10.68 -5.44 -13.70
C LEU A 37 -9.61 -6.29 -14.38
N ILE A 38 -8.66 -5.61 -15.01
CA ILE A 38 -7.47 -6.19 -15.64
C ILE A 38 -6.24 -5.50 -15.07
N ILE A 39 -5.25 -6.29 -14.71
CA ILE A 39 -4.00 -5.81 -14.12
C ILE A 39 -2.91 -5.80 -15.19
N ASP A 40 -2.30 -4.65 -15.43
CA ASP A 40 -1.15 -4.51 -16.35
C ASP A 40 0.13 -4.37 -15.54
N ILE A 41 0.96 -5.40 -15.58
CA ILE A 41 2.27 -5.46 -14.91
C ILE A 41 3.43 -5.18 -15.87
N SER A 42 3.15 -4.72 -17.08
CA SER A 42 4.19 -4.53 -18.10
C SER A 42 5.31 -3.56 -17.67
N HIS A 43 5.00 -2.63 -16.78
CA HIS A 43 5.99 -1.69 -16.26
C HIS A 43 6.93 -2.36 -15.25
N LEU A 44 6.43 -3.24 -14.40
CA LEU A 44 7.23 -3.93 -13.39
C LEU A 44 8.27 -4.86 -14.00
N ASN A 45 8.03 -5.40 -15.20
CA ASN A 45 8.99 -6.25 -15.88
C ASN A 45 10.28 -5.53 -16.33
N TYR A 46 10.27 -4.20 -16.35
CA TYR A 46 11.44 -3.37 -16.65
C TYR A 46 12.05 -2.71 -15.39
N ASP A 47 11.41 -2.90 -14.22
CA ASP A 47 11.91 -2.39 -12.94
C ASP A 47 12.73 -3.48 -12.27
N SER A 48 14.04 -3.29 -12.20
CA SER A 48 14.95 -4.27 -11.59
C SER A 48 14.81 -4.36 -10.06
N LEU A 49 14.09 -3.44 -9.44
CA LEU A 49 13.96 -3.32 -7.98
C LEU A 49 12.58 -3.73 -7.46
N ARG A 50 11.59 -3.94 -8.34
CA ARG A 50 10.19 -4.12 -7.93
C ARG A 50 9.53 -5.24 -8.72
N GLU A 51 8.95 -6.18 -7.98
CA GLU A 51 8.22 -7.32 -8.54
C GLU A 51 6.69 -7.13 -8.38
N TYR A 52 5.93 -7.96 -9.08
CA TYR A 52 4.48 -8.05 -8.90
C TYR A 52 4.18 -8.83 -7.63
N GLU A 53 3.64 -8.14 -6.63
CA GLU A 53 3.43 -8.69 -5.29
C GLU A 53 1.99 -9.12 -5.00
N LEU A 54 1.02 -8.69 -5.83
CA LEU A 54 -0.40 -8.99 -5.59
C LEU A 54 -0.84 -10.38 -6.06
N ASP A 55 0.04 -11.15 -6.70
CA ASP A 55 -0.21 -12.56 -7.06
C ASP A 55 -0.46 -13.44 -5.83
N LYS A 56 0.13 -13.07 -4.69
CA LYS A 56 -0.01 -13.74 -3.40
C LYS A 56 -1.41 -13.62 -2.80
N LEU A 57 -2.26 -12.73 -3.36
CA LEU A 57 -3.65 -12.55 -2.91
C LEU A 57 -4.62 -13.62 -3.42
N ASN A 58 -4.16 -14.59 -4.21
CA ASN A 58 -5.00 -15.64 -4.82
C ASN A 58 -6.24 -15.10 -5.56
N LEU A 59 -6.11 -13.91 -6.16
CA LEU A 59 -7.17 -13.27 -6.92
C LEU A 59 -7.11 -13.67 -8.39
N LYS A 60 -8.26 -14.03 -8.95
CA LYS A 60 -8.37 -14.43 -10.36
C LYS A 60 -8.63 -13.21 -11.25
N PHE A 61 -7.63 -12.38 -11.47
CA PHE A 61 -7.69 -11.29 -12.45
C PHE A 61 -6.94 -11.67 -13.73
N LYS A 62 -7.37 -11.10 -14.85
CA LYS A 62 -6.59 -11.15 -16.07
C LYS A 62 -5.36 -10.26 -15.93
N ILE A 63 -4.19 -10.81 -16.20
CA ILE A 63 -2.91 -10.12 -16.10
C ILE A 63 -2.35 -9.90 -17.49
N LEU A 64 -1.96 -8.67 -17.80
CA LEU A 64 -1.21 -8.30 -19.00
C LEU A 64 0.27 -8.13 -18.62
N LYS A 65 1.12 -9.02 -19.15
CA LYS A 65 2.54 -9.11 -18.76
C LYS A 65 3.44 -8.16 -19.53
N ASN A 66 3.00 -7.69 -20.69
CA ASN A 66 3.81 -6.81 -21.53
C ASN A 66 2.95 -5.84 -22.34
N SER A 67 3.60 -4.79 -22.89
CA SER A 67 2.93 -3.75 -23.65
C SER A 67 2.24 -4.25 -24.92
N MET A 68 2.75 -5.32 -25.54
CA MET A 68 2.16 -5.92 -26.74
C MET A 68 0.81 -6.57 -26.41
N GLN A 69 0.74 -7.37 -25.33
CA GLN A 69 -0.52 -7.96 -24.86
C GLN A 69 -1.56 -6.88 -24.53
N ARG A 70 -1.14 -5.77 -23.89
CA ARG A 70 -2.01 -4.64 -23.61
C ARG A 70 -2.54 -4.01 -24.91
N LYS A 71 -1.66 -3.68 -25.85
CA LYS A 71 -2.05 -3.07 -27.13
C LYS A 71 -3.02 -3.98 -27.90
N PHE A 72 -2.71 -5.28 -27.97
CA PHE A 72 -3.56 -6.27 -28.64
C PHE A 72 -4.95 -6.37 -27.96
N PHE A 73 -4.99 -6.43 -26.64
CA PHE A 73 -6.25 -6.49 -25.89
C PHE A 73 -7.10 -5.24 -26.14
N ILE A 74 -6.49 -4.05 -26.05
CA ILE A 74 -7.18 -2.78 -26.32
C ILE A 74 -7.73 -2.75 -27.74
N PHE A 75 -6.92 -3.13 -28.73
CA PHE A 75 -7.32 -3.20 -30.13
C PHE A 75 -8.53 -4.12 -30.33
N LEU A 76 -8.44 -5.34 -29.80
CA LEU A 76 -9.51 -6.34 -29.95
C LEU A 76 -10.85 -5.84 -29.35
N ILE A 77 -10.83 -5.33 -28.12
CA ILE A 77 -12.05 -4.85 -27.45
C ILE A 77 -12.59 -3.59 -28.13
N SER A 78 -11.73 -2.68 -28.58
CA SER A 78 -12.14 -1.48 -29.30
C SER A 78 -12.80 -1.84 -30.64
N LEU A 79 -12.28 -2.83 -31.34
CA LEU A 79 -12.86 -3.33 -32.58
C LEU A 79 -14.24 -3.96 -32.34
N LEU A 80 -14.36 -4.82 -31.31
CA LEU A 80 -15.60 -5.52 -31.00
C LEU A 80 -16.72 -4.59 -30.50
N ASN A 81 -16.37 -3.55 -29.75
CA ASN A 81 -17.33 -2.63 -29.14
C ASN A 81 -17.54 -1.35 -29.94
N PHE A 82 -16.76 -1.12 -30.99
CA PHE A 82 -16.76 0.12 -31.78
C PHE A 82 -16.57 1.39 -30.93
N ARG A 83 -15.82 1.27 -29.81
CA ARG A 83 -15.57 2.36 -28.87
C ARG A 83 -14.08 2.58 -28.66
N LYS A 84 -13.68 3.85 -28.57
CA LYS A 84 -12.30 4.20 -28.24
C LYS A 84 -12.03 4.00 -26.76
N PRO A 85 -10.80 3.55 -26.37
CA PRO A 85 -10.41 3.49 -24.99
C PRO A 85 -10.30 4.91 -24.39
N LEU A 86 -10.65 4.99 -23.10
CA LEU A 86 -10.46 6.19 -22.29
C LEU A 86 -9.14 6.05 -21.50
N PHE A 87 -8.40 7.14 -21.40
CA PHE A 87 -7.17 7.19 -20.61
C PHE A 87 -7.33 8.20 -19.49
N PHE A 88 -7.00 7.77 -18.29
CA PHE A 88 -6.94 8.66 -17.14
C PHE A 88 -5.55 8.55 -16.51
N THR A 89 -4.79 9.64 -16.61
CA THR A 89 -3.50 9.77 -15.93
C THR A 89 -3.69 10.68 -14.71
N GLU A 90 -3.37 10.16 -13.53
CA GLU A 90 -3.46 10.90 -12.28
C GLU A 90 -2.44 12.06 -12.27
N LYS A 91 -2.85 13.19 -11.74
CA LYS A 91 -1.93 14.30 -11.42
C LYS A 91 -1.17 13.97 -10.13
N GLU A 92 0.09 14.32 -10.07
CA GLU A 92 0.96 14.07 -8.90
C GLU A 92 0.72 15.08 -7.77
N ASP A 93 -0.54 15.32 -7.39
CA ASP A 93 -0.95 16.30 -6.38
C ASP A 93 -1.76 15.70 -5.22
N PHE A 94 -1.87 14.37 -5.19
CA PHE A 94 -2.61 13.60 -4.17
C PHE A 94 -4.09 13.99 -4.02
N ASN A 95 -4.65 14.70 -5.00
CA ASN A 95 -6.07 15.04 -5.01
C ASN A 95 -6.91 13.85 -5.45
N PHE A 96 -8.14 13.82 -4.97
CA PHE A 96 -9.17 12.96 -5.55
C PHE A 96 -9.73 13.61 -6.81
N TYR A 97 -9.79 12.87 -7.88
CA TYR A 97 -10.44 13.23 -9.13
C TYR A 97 -11.50 12.20 -9.48
N GLN A 98 -12.66 12.64 -9.93
CA GLN A 98 -13.70 11.72 -10.38
C GLN A 98 -13.17 10.93 -11.58
N LEU A 99 -13.14 9.60 -11.45
CA LEU A 99 -12.76 8.72 -12.55
C LEU A 99 -13.88 8.66 -13.60
N PRO A 100 -13.53 8.61 -14.90
CA PRO A 100 -14.52 8.53 -15.97
C PRO A 100 -15.37 7.26 -15.86
N TYR A 101 -16.65 7.42 -16.09
CA TYR A 101 -17.53 6.27 -16.33
C TYR A 101 -17.21 5.65 -17.71
N THR A 102 -17.22 4.33 -17.79
CA THR A 102 -16.98 3.64 -19.06
C THR A 102 -18.16 2.73 -19.39
N ASP A 103 -18.82 2.99 -20.51
CA ASP A 103 -19.89 2.13 -21.06
C ASP A 103 -19.36 1.33 -22.25
N LYS A 104 -19.34 0.02 -22.13
CA LYS A 104 -18.91 -0.95 -23.16
C LYS A 104 -17.53 -0.63 -23.78
N SER A 105 -16.61 -0.02 -23.02
CA SER A 105 -15.31 0.37 -23.48
C SER A 105 -14.23 -0.03 -22.48
N ILE A 106 -13.03 0.51 -22.64
CA ILE A 106 -11.90 0.30 -21.75
C ILE A 106 -11.53 1.64 -21.10
N LEU A 107 -11.40 1.66 -19.78
CA LEU A 107 -10.75 2.73 -19.05
C LEU A 107 -9.35 2.29 -18.63
N ILE A 108 -8.33 3.04 -19.01
CA ILE A 108 -6.95 2.77 -18.63
C ILE A 108 -6.55 3.79 -17.58
N LEU A 109 -6.16 3.29 -16.41
CA LEU A 109 -5.72 4.07 -15.26
C LEU A 109 -4.19 4.03 -15.14
N ASP A 110 -3.57 5.20 -15.06
CA ASP A 110 -2.13 5.38 -14.87
C ASP A 110 -1.88 6.43 -13.78
N GLY A 111 -1.35 6.02 -12.64
CA GLY A 111 -1.10 6.88 -11.47
C GLY A 111 -0.86 6.05 -10.23
N TYR A 112 -0.55 6.69 -9.10
CA TYR A 112 -0.40 6.03 -7.80
C TYR A 112 -1.69 6.01 -6.99
N PHE A 113 -2.61 6.94 -7.23
CA PHE A 113 -3.93 7.04 -6.61
C PHE A 113 -3.88 7.04 -5.06
N GLN A 114 -2.93 7.76 -4.49
CA GLN A 114 -2.66 7.79 -3.06
C GLN A 114 -3.64 8.70 -2.30
N ASN A 115 -4.94 8.50 -2.53
CA ASN A 115 -6.00 9.21 -1.84
C ASN A 115 -7.12 8.22 -1.47
N VAL A 116 -7.43 8.15 -0.19
CA VAL A 116 -8.41 7.19 0.36
C VAL A 116 -9.80 7.29 -0.28
N LYS A 117 -10.17 8.47 -0.78
CA LYS A 117 -11.49 8.71 -1.41
C LYS A 117 -11.77 7.84 -2.64
N TYR A 118 -10.72 7.32 -3.28
CA TYR A 118 -10.89 6.41 -4.41
C TYR A 118 -11.47 5.05 -4.03
N PHE A 119 -11.30 4.60 -2.77
CA PHE A 119 -11.61 3.22 -2.39
C PHE A 119 -12.22 3.06 -0.98
N GLU A 120 -12.36 4.12 -0.17
CA GLU A 120 -12.85 4.00 1.21
C GLU A 120 -14.27 3.41 1.31
N ARG A 121 -15.13 3.63 0.30
CA ARG A 121 -16.48 3.06 0.24
C ARG A 121 -16.48 1.54 0.16
N ASN A 122 -15.41 0.95 -0.37
CA ASN A 122 -15.24 -0.49 -0.52
C ASN A 122 -14.28 -1.09 0.53
N LYS A 123 -14.04 -0.37 1.64
CA LYS A 123 -13.08 -0.76 2.68
C LYS A 123 -13.26 -2.20 3.14
N GLN A 124 -14.48 -2.62 3.47
CA GLN A 124 -14.71 -3.98 3.97
C GLN A 124 -14.40 -5.06 2.93
N LYS A 125 -14.69 -4.80 1.65
CA LYS A 125 -14.32 -5.73 0.57
C LYS A 125 -12.82 -5.85 0.41
N LEU A 126 -12.09 -4.71 0.52
CA LEU A 126 -10.63 -4.71 0.51
C LEU A 126 -10.05 -5.45 1.72
N ILE A 127 -10.57 -5.21 2.94
CA ILE A 127 -10.16 -5.97 4.13
C ILE A 127 -10.31 -7.47 3.91
N ASN A 128 -11.43 -7.92 3.35
CA ASN A 128 -11.69 -9.33 3.08
C ASN A 128 -10.71 -9.92 2.06
N ILE A 129 -10.36 -9.17 1.00
CA ILE A 129 -9.35 -9.58 0.02
C ILE A 129 -7.99 -9.82 0.67
N PHE A 130 -7.59 -8.94 1.59
CA PHE A 130 -6.31 -9.05 2.30
C PHE A 130 -6.39 -9.91 3.57
N ASN A 131 -7.55 -10.53 3.85
CA ASN A 131 -7.68 -11.47 4.95
C ASN A 131 -7.29 -12.88 4.48
N ILE A 132 -6.00 -13.11 4.39
CA ILE A 132 -5.41 -14.34 3.89
C ILE A 132 -5.10 -15.26 5.08
N ASP A 133 -5.37 -16.55 4.91
CA ASP A 133 -4.89 -17.57 5.82
C ASP A 133 -3.36 -17.66 5.75
N TYR A 134 -2.73 -17.10 6.75
CA TYR A 134 -1.28 -17.14 6.87
C TYR A 134 -0.87 -18.42 7.60
N PRO A 135 0.15 -19.15 7.11
CA PRO A 135 0.64 -20.35 7.81
C PRO A 135 0.94 -20.06 9.28
N LYS A 136 0.87 -21.07 10.13
CA LYS A 136 1.18 -20.93 11.57
C LYS A 136 2.60 -20.38 11.72
N ASP A 137 2.70 -19.12 12.09
CA ASP A 137 3.93 -18.37 12.32
C ASP A 137 3.96 -17.95 13.79
N LEU A 138 5.10 -18.10 14.44
CA LEU A 138 5.26 -17.77 15.85
C LEU A 138 5.03 -16.28 16.12
N ASN A 139 5.45 -15.40 15.19
CA ASN A 139 5.20 -13.97 15.33
C ASN A 139 3.72 -13.66 15.21
N LEU A 140 2.99 -14.31 14.29
CA LEU A 140 1.55 -14.12 14.16
C LEU A 140 0.80 -14.55 15.45
N ILE A 141 1.21 -15.66 16.05
CA ILE A 141 0.64 -16.12 17.33
C ILE A 141 0.87 -15.08 18.42
N LYS A 142 2.11 -14.59 18.57
CA LYS A 142 2.45 -13.54 19.54
C LYS A 142 1.67 -12.25 19.29
N ILE A 143 1.59 -11.79 18.03
CA ILE A 143 0.83 -10.59 17.62
C ILE A 143 -0.63 -10.69 18.06
N LYS A 144 -1.28 -11.82 17.77
CA LYS A 144 -2.70 -12.02 18.09
C LYS A 144 -2.96 -12.10 19.59
N ASN A 145 -2.04 -12.67 20.35
CA ASN A 145 -2.18 -12.91 21.80
C ASN A 145 -1.70 -11.73 22.67
N SER A 146 -1.15 -10.68 22.08
CA SER A 146 -0.66 -9.51 22.81
C SER A 146 -1.46 -8.25 22.50
N ASN A 147 -1.22 -7.18 23.25
CA ASN A 147 -1.63 -5.83 22.89
C ASN A 147 -0.58 -5.24 21.93
N SER A 148 -0.60 -5.72 20.70
CA SER A 148 0.47 -5.57 19.73
C SER A 148 0.53 -4.19 19.10
N VAL A 149 1.74 -3.61 19.06
CA VAL A 149 2.05 -2.36 18.35
C VAL A 149 3.03 -2.66 17.24
N ALA A 150 2.63 -2.46 15.98
CA ALA A 150 3.56 -2.49 14.86
C ALA A 150 4.40 -1.20 14.85
N LEU A 151 5.71 -1.32 14.87
CA LEU A 151 6.65 -0.21 14.67
C LEU A 151 7.35 -0.42 13.32
N HIS A 152 7.03 0.39 12.33
CA HIS A 152 7.65 0.31 11.01
C HIS A 152 8.72 1.38 10.81
N ILE A 153 9.89 0.96 10.40
CA ILE A 153 11.06 1.80 10.14
C ILE A 153 11.48 1.61 8.68
N ARG A 154 11.40 2.68 7.89
CA ARG A 154 11.82 2.69 6.49
C ARG A 154 13.09 3.52 6.34
N ARG A 155 14.15 2.89 5.85
CA ARG A 155 15.47 3.51 5.68
C ARG A 155 16.13 3.14 4.35
N GLY A 156 16.21 1.88 4.01
CA GLY A 156 16.85 1.29 2.83
C GLY A 156 17.19 2.27 1.71
N ASP A 157 16.39 2.29 0.65
CA ASP A 157 16.56 3.20 -0.48
C ASP A 157 16.41 4.70 -0.12
N TYR A 158 15.73 5.02 1.00
CA TYR A 158 15.61 6.40 1.50
C TYR A 158 16.93 6.96 2.04
N ILE A 159 17.88 6.11 2.36
CA ILE A 159 19.24 6.52 2.80
C ILE A 159 20.28 6.25 1.71
N SER A 160 20.23 5.07 1.05
CA SER A 160 21.26 4.64 0.10
C SER A 160 21.18 5.37 -1.25
N ASN A 161 20.01 5.88 -1.63
CA ASN A 161 19.83 6.61 -2.88
C ASN A 161 19.63 8.10 -2.62
N GLN A 162 20.57 8.94 -3.10
CA GLN A 162 20.56 10.39 -2.88
C GLN A 162 19.30 11.08 -3.42
N ILE A 163 18.79 10.67 -4.60
CA ILE A 163 17.59 11.25 -5.21
C ILE A 163 16.37 10.93 -4.35
N THR A 164 16.22 9.67 -3.97
CA THR A 164 15.14 9.20 -3.09
C THR A 164 15.19 9.88 -1.74
N ASN A 165 16.40 10.05 -1.16
CA ASN A 165 16.60 10.76 0.11
C ASN A 165 16.15 12.22 0.05
N ASN A 166 16.47 12.93 -1.02
CA ASN A 166 16.11 14.34 -1.18
C ASN A 166 14.59 14.53 -1.28
N ILE A 167 13.89 13.57 -1.83
CA ILE A 167 12.43 13.60 -2.01
C ILE A 167 11.72 13.11 -0.75
N HIS A 168 12.00 11.90 -0.32
CA HIS A 168 11.26 11.21 0.74
C HIS A 168 11.81 11.51 2.13
N GLY A 169 13.14 11.42 2.31
CA GLY A 169 13.76 11.40 3.63
C GLY A 169 13.28 10.22 4.49
N SER A 170 13.99 9.91 5.56
CA SER A 170 13.56 8.94 6.56
C SER A 170 13.00 9.66 7.80
N CYS A 171 12.10 9.00 8.53
CA CYS A 171 11.68 9.50 9.83
C CYS A 171 12.86 9.57 10.81
N SER A 172 12.89 10.62 11.62
CA SER A 172 13.96 10.83 12.60
C SER A 172 13.79 9.92 13.82
N ILE A 173 14.87 9.77 14.60
CA ILE A 173 14.84 9.01 15.85
C ILE A 173 13.91 9.68 16.89
N GLU A 174 13.83 11.01 16.87
CA GLU A 174 12.94 11.79 17.75
C GLU A 174 11.48 11.49 17.45
N TYR A 175 11.12 11.30 16.17
CA TYR A 175 9.80 10.84 15.78
C TYR A 175 9.47 9.50 16.42
N TYR A 176 10.33 8.49 16.24
CA TYR A 176 10.10 7.16 16.80
C TYR A 176 10.02 7.19 18.33
N ASN A 177 10.93 7.89 18.99
CA ASN A 177 10.92 8.03 20.45
C ASN A 177 9.62 8.70 20.96
N SER A 178 9.15 9.73 20.26
CA SER A 178 7.91 10.42 20.63
C SER A 178 6.67 9.55 20.38
N ALA A 179 6.70 8.76 19.31
CA ALA A 179 5.62 7.82 18.97
C ALA A 179 5.56 6.64 19.96
N ILE A 180 6.70 6.06 20.33
CA ILE A 180 6.80 4.96 21.32
C ILE A 180 6.24 5.42 22.68
N LYS A 181 6.49 6.66 23.10
CA LYS A 181 5.94 7.22 24.35
C LYS A 181 4.40 7.26 24.39
N LYS A 182 3.70 7.17 23.26
CA LYS A 182 2.24 7.06 23.24
C LYS A 182 1.74 5.68 23.69
N PHE A 183 2.63 4.70 23.74
CA PHE A 183 2.39 3.32 24.15
C PHE A 183 3.27 2.93 25.34
N ASN A 184 3.35 3.82 26.34
CA ASN A 184 4.22 3.65 27.51
C ASN A 184 3.71 2.66 28.57
N ASP A 185 2.46 2.22 28.47
CA ASP A 185 1.91 1.16 29.30
C ASP A 185 2.62 -0.17 29.01
N LYS A 186 3.03 -0.88 30.06
CA LYS A 186 3.73 -2.16 29.98
C LYS A 186 2.90 -3.29 29.37
N SER A 187 1.58 -3.11 29.21
CA SER A 187 0.70 -4.06 28.52
C SER A 187 0.93 -4.13 27.01
N TYR A 188 1.60 -3.13 26.41
CA TYR A 188 1.90 -3.14 25.00
C TYR A 188 3.15 -3.98 24.69
N THR A 189 3.05 -4.77 23.60
CA THR A 189 4.17 -5.53 23.03
C THR A 189 4.49 -5.01 21.64
N PHE A 190 5.72 -4.64 21.37
CA PHE A 190 6.14 -4.06 20.10
C PHE A 190 6.65 -5.11 19.13
N PHE A 191 6.23 -5.00 17.88
CA PHE A 191 6.72 -5.79 16.75
C PHE A 191 7.37 -4.83 15.75
N ILE A 192 8.70 -4.94 15.62
CA ILE A 192 9.51 -4.01 14.82
C ILE A 192 9.75 -4.61 13.44
N PHE A 193 9.36 -3.84 12.42
CA PHE A 193 9.52 -4.14 11.01
C PHE A 193 10.44 -3.10 10.38
N SER A 194 11.49 -3.53 9.68
CA SER A 194 12.46 -2.59 9.09
C SER A 194 13.23 -3.21 7.94
N ASP A 195 13.45 -2.43 6.90
CA ASP A 195 14.41 -2.74 5.82
C ASP A 195 15.88 -2.43 6.23
N ASP A 196 16.11 -1.90 7.44
CA ASP A 196 17.41 -1.69 8.09
C ASP A 196 17.34 -2.16 9.55
N ILE A 197 17.23 -3.47 9.73
CA ILE A 197 17.00 -4.06 11.05
C ILE A 197 18.18 -3.83 12.00
N ARG A 198 19.41 -3.74 11.47
CA ARG A 198 20.60 -3.47 12.25
C ARG A 198 20.52 -2.08 12.87
N TRP A 199 20.21 -1.07 12.07
CA TRP A 199 20.01 0.29 12.57
C TRP A 199 18.88 0.34 13.61
N ALA A 200 17.80 -0.38 13.38
CA ALA A 200 16.69 -0.43 14.32
C ALA A 200 17.11 -0.96 15.68
N LYS A 201 17.89 -2.05 15.73
CA LYS A 201 18.44 -2.63 16.98
C LYS A 201 19.37 -1.66 17.72
N ASP A 202 20.20 -0.94 16.98
CA ASP A 202 21.20 -0.05 17.58
C ASP A 202 20.56 1.25 18.13
N ASN A 203 19.52 1.77 17.47
CA ASN A 203 19.01 3.11 17.72
C ASN A 203 17.64 3.16 18.42
N ILE A 204 16.78 2.16 18.27
CA ILE A 204 15.44 2.15 18.87
C ILE A 204 15.52 1.53 20.27
N LYS A 205 15.11 2.30 21.27
CA LYS A 205 15.11 1.85 22.68
C LYS A 205 13.68 1.68 23.17
N ILE A 206 13.27 0.46 23.39
CA ILE A 206 11.94 0.07 23.90
C ILE A 206 12.14 -0.68 25.21
N THR A 207 11.44 -0.23 26.26
CA THR A 207 11.48 -0.87 27.58
C THR A 207 10.39 -1.93 27.78
N ASN A 208 9.42 -1.95 26.86
CA ASN A 208 8.37 -2.95 26.78
C ASN A 208 8.89 -4.25 26.13
N GLU A 209 8.13 -5.31 26.28
CA GLU A 209 8.38 -6.52 25.50
C GLU A 209 8.36 -6.20 24.00
N HIS A 210 9.36 -6.67 23.25
CA HIS A 210 9.46 -6.37 21.83
C HIS A 210 10.19 -7.47 21.06
N TYR A 211 9.83 -7.54 19.75
CA TYR A 211 10.35 -8.52 18.80
C TYR A 211 10.75 -7.81 17.50
N PHE A 212 11.95 -8.11 16.99
CA PHE A 212 12.41 -7.68 15.68
C PHE A 212 11.97 -8.70 14.64
N VAL A 213 10.87 -8.42 13.94
CA VAL A 213 10.23 -9.36 13.01
C VAL A 213 11.05 -9.53 11.75
N SER A 214 11.57 -8.44 11.18
CA SER A 214 12.39 -8.45 9.95
C SER A 214 13.79 -9.05 10.14
N ASP A 215 14.11 -9.57 11.31
CA ASP A 215 15.36 -10.33 11.55
C ASP A 215 15.24 -11.79 11.03
N THR A 216 14.09 -12.15 10.49
CA THR A 216 13.79 -13.44 9.90
C THR A 216 13.72 -13.34 8.38
N PHE A 217 13.90 -14.48 7.67
CA PHE A 217 13.86 -14.53 6.20
C PHE A 217 12.40 -14.49 5.70
N LEU A 218 11.71 -13.37 5.91
CA LEU A 218 10.35 -13.13 5.45
C LEU A 218 10.38 -12.33 4.14
N SER A 219 9.44 -12.62 3.24
CA SER A 219 9.19 -11.74 2.10
C SER A 219 8.43 -10.47 2.54
N ASP A 220 8.52 -9.40 1.74
CA ASP A 220 7.78 -8.15 1.99
C ASP A 220 6.29 -8.41 2.23
N PHE A 221 5.70 -9.32 1.46
CA PHE A 221 4.28 -9.68 1.60
C PHE A 221 4.00 -10.39 2.94
N GLN A 222 4.89 -11.25 3.40
CA GLN A 222 4.75 -11.92 4.70
C GLN A 222 4.85 -10.92 5.85
N GLU A 223 5.82 -10.02 5.82
CA GLU A 223 5.93 -8.93 6.79
C GLU A 223 4.69 -8.04 6.78
N PHE A 224 4.17 -7.73 5.60
CA PHE A 224 2.93 -6.95 5.45
C PHE A 224 1.75 -7.61 6.15
N ILE A 225 1.57 -8.92 5.97
CA ILE A 225 0.48 -9.65 6.62
C ILE A 225 0.66 -9.69 8.15
N LEU A 226 1.88 -9.91 8.65
CA LEU A 226 2.16 -9.84 10.08
C LEU A 226 1.85 -8.45 10.64
N MET A 227 2.37 -7.40 10.00
CA MET A 227 2.15 -6.02 10.42
C MET A 227 0.65 -5.67 10.44
N LYS A 228 -0.10 -6.03 9.41
CA LYS A 228 -1.55 -5.78 9.30
C LYS A 228 -2.34 -6.42 10.46
N ASN A 229 -1.87 -7.52 11.02
CA ASN A 229 -2.52 -8.21 12.13
C ASN A 229 -2.22 -7.59 13.50
N CYS A 230 -1.34 -6.60 13.60
CA CYS A 230 -1.14 -5.85 14.85
C CYS A 230 -2.38 -5.00 15.20
N LYS A 231 -2.51 -4.68 16.50
CA LYS A 231 -3.65 -3.91 17.03
C LYS A 231 -3.44 -2.41 16.88
N HIS A 232 -2.23 -1.92 17.08
CA HIS A 232 -1.85 -0.51 17.00
C HIS A 232 -0.64 -0.33 16.09
N PHE A 233 -0.38 0.91 15.67
CA PHE A 233 0.62 1.18 14.62
C PHE A 233 1.41 2.45 14.90
N ILE A 234 2.73 2.36 14.75
CA ILE A 234 3.64 3.48 14.54
C ILE A 234 4.19 3.31 13.14
N ILE A 235 3.71 4.11 12.19
CA ILE A 235 4.10 3.97 10.78
C ILE A 235 5.20 4.96 10.40
N SER A 236 6.05 4.59 9.44
CA SER A 236 6.92 5.52 8.75
C SER A 236 6.18 6.25 7.62
N ASN A 237 6.86 7.13 6.89
CA ASN A 237 6.41 7.76 5.66
C ASN A 237 6.43 6.78 4.47
N SER A 238 5.80 5.64 4.64
CA SER A 238 5.79 4.53 3.66
C SER A 238 4.38 4.03 3.39
N THR A 239 4.05 3.88 2.12
CA THR A 239 2.77 3.31 1.67
C THR A 239 2.57 1.87 2.16
N PHE A 240 3.63 1.15 2.43
CA PHE A 240 3.61 -0.21 2.98
C PHE A 240 2.94 -0.25 4.36
N SER A 241 3.45 0.49 5.33
CA SER A 241 2.88 0.56 6.68
C SER A 241 1.57 1.34 6.73
N TRP A 242 1.36 2.28 5.81
CA TRP A 242 0.07 2.95 5.67
C TRP A 242 -1.04 1.93 5.38
N TRP A 243 -0.81 1.03 4.43
CA TRP A 243 -1.78 0.00 4.07
C TRP A 243 -1.96 -1.04 5.17
N ALA A 244 -0.90 -1.46 5.84
CA ALA A 244 -1.01 -2.39 6.98
C ALA A 244 -1.92 -1.80 8.07
N ALA A 245 -1.71 -0.53 8.43
CA ALA A 245 -2.54 0.17 9.40
C ALA A 245 -3.98 0.38 8.90
N TRP A 246 -4.19 0.72 7.62
CA TRP A 246 -5.53 0.98 7.09
C TRP A 246 -6.37 -0.30 6.96
N LEU A 247 -5.78 -1.40 6.53
CA LEU A 247 -6.44 -2.71 6.35
C LEU A 247 -6.60 -3.50 7.66
N SER A 248 -5.93 -3.13 8.74
CA SER A 248 -6.18 -3.75 10.04
C SER A 248 -7.64 -3.56 10.44
N ASN A 249 -8.30 -4.65 10.82
CA ASN A 249 -9.71 -4.66 11.23
C ASN A 249 -9.89 -4.53 12.75
N THR A 250 -8.85 -4.09 13.47
CA THR A 250 -8.91 -3.91 14.91
C THR A 250 -9.78 -2.71 15.25
N PRO A 251 -10.82 -2.88 16.08
CA PRO A 251 -11.56 -1.77 16.64
C PRO A 251 -10.65 -0.88 17.48
N GLU A 252 -10.95 0.44 17.52
CA GLU A 252 -10.25 1.42 18.37
C GLU A 252 -8.73 1.46 18.24
N LYS A 253 -8.20 1.03 17.07
CA LYS A 253 -6.77 1.06 16.82
C LYS A 253 -6.22 2.49 16.90
N THR A 254 -5.08 2.64 17.57
CA THR A 254 -4.29 3.86 17.55
C THR A 254 -3.25 3.77 16.44
N VAL A 255 -3.22 4.77 15.55
CA VAL A 255 -2.20 4.88 14.50
C VAL A 255 -1.45 6.20 14.69
N VAL A 256 -0.14 6.11 14.88
CA VAL A 256 0.78 7.25 14.94
C VAL A 256 1.53 7.32 13.61
N CYS A 257 1.55 8.50 13.00
CA CYS A 257 2.20 8.73 11.71
C CYS A 257 3.05 10.00 11.73
N PRO A 258 4.05 10.11 10.84
CA PRO A 258 4.84 11.33 10.74
C PRO A 258 3.99 12.49 10.22
N LYS A 259 4.22 13.69 10.78
CA LYS A 259 3.57 14.93 10.31
C LYS A 259 3.99 15.30 8.89
N ASN A 260 5.24 15.01 8.56
CA ASN A 260 5.81 15.25 7.25
C ASN A 260 5.99 13.92 6.51
N TRP A 261 5.31 13.78 5.36
CA TRP A 261 5.36 12.56 4.55
C TRP A 261 6.55 12.58 3.58
N PHE A 262 6.95 13.77 3.12
CA PHE A 262 8.10 13.99 2.27
C PHE A 262 9.07 15.00 2.89
N LYS A 263 10.34 14.85 2.58
CA LYS A 263 11.38 15.82 2.90
C LYS A 263 11.27 17.05 1.98
N ASP A 264 10.90 16.84 0.71
CA ASP A 264 10.61 17.94 -0.22
C ASP A 264 9.40 18.75 0.27
N PRO A 265 9.54 20.08 0.49
CA PRO A 265 8.47 20.90 1.07
C PRO A 265 7.22 21.01 0.18
N THR A 266 7.39 20.99 -1.15
CA THR A 266 6.30 21.11 -2.10
C THR A 266 5.44 19.84 -2.10
N LEU A 267 6.09 18.68 -2.24
CA LEU A 267 5.42 17.39 -2.15
C LEU A 267 4.81 17.17 -0.77
N ASN A 268 5.51 17.58 0.30
CA ASN A 268 4.97 17.44 1.65
C ASN A 268 3.69 18.26 1.86
N LYS A 269 3.59 19.46 1.29
CA LYS A 269 2.36 20.26 1.32
C LYS A 269 1.21 19.57 0.59
N LEU A 270 1.47 18.97 -0.56
CA LEU A 270 0.49 18.25 -1.38
C LEU A 270 0.04 16.94 -0.72
N SER A 271 0.97 16.23 -0.09
CA SER A 271 0.76 14.88 0.47
C SER A 271 -0.06 14.83 1.77
N LYS A 272 -0.46 15.97 2.33
CA LYS A 272 -1.29 16.00 3.56
C LYS A 272 -2.58 15.16 3.45
N LYS A 273 -3.03 14.88 2.22
CA LYS A 273 -4.23 14.10 1.90
C LYS A 273 -4.01 12.57 1.97
N ILE A 274 -2.76 12.11 1.98
CA ILE A 274 -2.43 10.70 2.22
C ILE A 274 -2.76 10.33 3.66
N ILE A 275 -2.54 11.25 4.61
CA ILE A 275 -2.69 10.97 6.04
C ILE A 275 -4.18 10.97 6.41
N ILE A 276 -4.62 9.89 7.02
CA ILE A 276 -5.99 9.72 7.48
C ILE A 276 -6.28 10.70 8.64
N LYS A 277 -7.47 11.29 8.61
CA LYS A 277 -7.86 12.41 9.51
C LYS A 277 -7.70 12.08 11.00
N ASN A 278 -8.05 10.87 11.41
CA ASN A 278 -8.05 10.43 12.81
C ASN A 278 -6.72 9.78 13.25
N TRP A 279 -5.67 9.78 12.41
CA TRP A 279 -4.35 9.33 12.82
C TRP A 279 -3.61 10.42 13.59
N ILE A 280 -2.84 10.00 14.60
CA ILE A 280 -2.04 10.91 15.44
C ILE A 280 -0.79 11.30 14.66
N LYS A 281 -0.63 12.59 14.41
CA LYS A 281 0.51 13.17 13.68
C LYS A 281 1.55 13.70 14.67
N ILE A 282 2.79 13.26 14.52
CA ILE A 282 3.93 13.70 15.33
C ILE A 282 5.01 14.29 14.43
#